data_40d6adce6734fe45c3e868a7f998ceeb
#
_entry.id   40d6adce6734fe45c3e868a7f998ceeb
#
_cell.length_a   1.000
_cell.length_b   1.000
_cell.length_c   1.000
_cell.angle_alpha   90.00
_cell.angle_beta   90.00
_cell.angle_gamma   90.00
#
_symmetry.space_group_name_H-M   'P 1'
#
loop_
_entity.id
_entity.type
_entity.pdbx_description
1 polymer ?
#
loop_
_entity_poly.entity_id
_entity_poly.type
_entity_poly.pdbx_seq_one_letter_code
_entity_poly.pdbx_strand_id
1 'polypeptide(L)'
;MEREKLDRLYLFLISILPISIVAGPSISLFNVLLLTIFFLINFKSSEIEIQNKFLIYLLITLYVYLIFNSFISIDYKEGIYRNLGFIRFIILFIAINFFFKISKNENKFLNFWSIIILIVIFDSFIEFGFGTNLLGYGDDIYVDRIVSFFKDEPIVGAYLLGFNFVIIGYLFERFYKENLKLKLALFLILFILVGCILITGERSNGIK
;
A
#
# COMPACT_ATOMS: atom_id res chain seq x y z
N MET A 1 19.52 -21.17 10.61
CA MET A 1 20.23 -20.46 9.51
C MET A 1 19.35 -20.27 8.27
N GLU A 2 18.63 -21.28 7.77
CA GLU A 2 17.73 -21.11 6.61
C GLU A 2 16.51 -20.25 6.91
N ARG A 3 15.84 -20.46 8.05
CA ARG A 3 14.65 -19.68 8.46
C ARG A 3 14.98 -18.19 8.64
N GLU A 4 16.15 -17.87 9.18
CA GLU A 4 16.62 -16.49 9.37
C GLU A 4 16.92 -15.75 8.06
N LYS A 5 17.43 -16.47 7.05
CA LYS A 5 17.62 -15.91 5.69
C LYS A 5 16.28 -15.66 5.01
N LEU A 6 15.32 -16.55 5.21
CA LEU A 6 13.98 -16.46 4.69
C LEU A 6 13.26 -15.23 5.28
N ASP A 7 13.33 -15.04 6.61
CA ASP A 7 12.74 -13.90 7.30
C ASP A 7 13.33 -12.57 6.81
N ARG A 8 14.64 -12.51 6.56
CA ARG A 8 15.29 -11.33 5.99
C ARG A 8 14.83 -11.02 4.58
N LEU A 9 14.63 -12.06 3.75
CA LEU A 9 14.13 -11.87 2.38
C LEU A 9 12.70 -11.36 2.38
N TYR A 10 11.82 -11.91 3.22
CA TYR A 10 10.46 -11.41 3.40
C TYR A 10 10.45 -9.96 3.85
N LEU A 11 11.26 -9.62 4.87
CA LEU A 11 11.42 -8.25 5.33
C LEU A 11 11.82 -7.31 4.20
N PHE A 12 12.78 -7.72 3.39
CA PHE A 12 13.24 -6.94 2.26
C PHE A 12 12.11 -6.73 1.24
N LEU A 13 11.44 -7.80 0.79
CA LEU A 13 10.37 -7.72 -0.21
C LEU A 13 9.18 -6.87 0.27
N ILE A 14 8.78 -6.99 1.55
CA ILE A 14 7.73 -6.14 2.12
C ILE A 14 8.20 -4.69 2.22
N SER A 15 9.46 -4.46 2.65
CA SER A 15 9.99 -3.11 2.81
C SER A 15 10.01 -2.33 1.50
N ILE A 16 10.34 -2.97 0.38
CA ILE A 16 10.39 -2.30 -0.93
C ILE A 16 9.02 -2.17 -1.61
N LEU A 17 7.94 -2.67 -1.03
CA LEU A 17 6.61 -2.64 -1.65
C LEU A 17 6.17 -1.21 -2.04
N PRO A 18 6.29 -0.17 -1.18
CA PRO A 18 5.95 1.19 -1.59
C PRO A 18 6.80 1.70 -2.76
N ILE A 19 8.11 1.42 -2.75
CA ILE A 19 9.01 1.82 -3.85
C ILE A 19 8.64 1.09 -5.13
N SER A 20 8.29 -0.20 -5.05
CA SER A 20 7.93 -0.99 -6.23
C SER A 20 6.70 -0.43 -6.94
N ILE A 21 5.75 0.14 -6.20
CA ILE A 21 4.56 0.79 -6.76
C ILE A 21 4.94 2.10 -7.46
N VAL A 22 5.78 2.91 -6.83
CA VAL A 22 6.32 4.15 -7.43
C VAL A 22 7.12 3.85 -8.70
N ALA A 23 7.88 2.75 -8.71
CA ALA A 23 8.69 2.35 -9.88
C ALA A 23 7.87 1.85 -11.08
N GLY A 24 6.58 1.55 -10.86
CA GLY A 24 5.62 1.24 -11.91
C GLY A 24 4.88 -0.10 -11.77
N PRO A 25 3.80 -0.28 -12.56
CA PRO A 25 2.88 -1.41 -12.42
C PRO A 25 3.54 -2.79 -12.60
N SER A 26 4.49 -2.91 -13.53
CA SER A 26 5.19 -4.18 -13.78
C SER A 26 6.09 -4.59 -12.62
N ILE A 27 6.79 -3.62 -12.01
CA ILE A 27 7.70 -3.86 -10.87
C ILE A 27 6.89 -4.20 -9.62
N SER A 28 5.78 -3.48 -9.37
CA SER A 28 4.89 -3.77 -8.25
C SER A 28 4.24 -5.14 -8.38
N LEU A 29 3.78 -5.50 -9.59
CA LEU A 29 3.24 -6.83 -9.86
C LEU A 29 4.26 -7.93 -9.58
N PHE A 30 5.49 -7.75 -10.06
CA PHE A 30 6.57 -8.71 -9.84
C PHE A 30 6.88 -8.88 -8.35
N ASN A 31 6.95 -7.78 -7.59
CA ASN A 31 7.17 -7.83 -6.14
C ASN A 31 6.03 -8.56 -5.40
N VAL A 32 4.78 -8.25 -5.74
CA VAL A 32 3.60 -8.93 -5.17
C VAL A 32 3.61 -10.41 -5.50
N LEU A 33 3.93 -10.80 -6.75
CA LEU A 33 4.02 -12.20 -7.15
C LEU A 33 5.16 -12.93 -6.41
N LEU A 34 6.32 -12.30 -6.26
CA LEU A 34 7.41 -12.87 -5.47
C LEU A 34 6.99 -13.11 -4.02
N LEU A 35 6.37 -12.13 -3.37
CA LEU A 35 5.88 -12.27 -1.99
C LEU A 35 4.87 -13.41 -1.87
N THR A 36 3.91 -13.50 -2.80
CA THR A 36 2.88 -14.54 -2.76
C THR A 36 3.45 -15.93 -3.02
N ILE A 37 4.35 -16.08 -4.01
CA ILE A 37 4.99 -17.37 -4.33
C ILE A 37 5.88 -17.82 -3.17
N PHE A 38 6.69 -16.93 -2.63
CA PHE A 38 7.53 -17.22 -1.46
C PHE A 38 6.71 -17.67 -0.26
N PHE A 39 5.58 -17.00 -0.02
CA PHE A 39 4.66 -17.38 1.04
C PHE A 39 4.11 -18.80 0.81
N LEU A 40 3.61 -19.10 -0.39
CA LEU A 40 3.03 -20.41 -0.72
C LEU A 40 4.05 -21.56 -0.62
N ILE A 41 5.30 -21.32 -1.00
CA ILE A 41 6.36 -22.35 -0.93
C ILE A 41 6.76 -22.65 0.52
N ASN A 42 6.85 -21.62 1.36
CA ASN A 42 7.37 -21.76 2.72
C ASN A 42 6.30 -21.94 3.78
N PHE A 43 5.03 -21.92 3.35
CA PHE A 43 3.88 -22.00 4.20
C PHE A 43 3.61 -23.42 4.67
N LYS A 44 3.52 -23.61 6.01
CA LYS A 44 2.96 -24.81 6.62
C LYS A 44 1.59 -24.47 7.16
N SER A 45 0.55 -25.16 6.69
CA SER A 45 -0.86 -24.94 7.05
C SER A 45 -1.12 -24.88 8.57
N SER A 46 -0.28 -25.54 9.37
CA SER A 46 -0.34 -25.55 10.83
C SER A 46 0.09 -24.26 11.52
N GLU A 47 0.73 -23.34 10.79
CA GLU A 47 1.27 -22.10 11.35
C GLU A 47 0.37 -20.88 11.13
N ILE A 48 -0.72 -21.01 10.34
CA ILE A 48 -1.67 -19.90 10.13
C ILE A 48 -2.66 -19.83 11.29
N GLU A 49 -2.38 -19.00 12.25
CA GLU A 49 -3.42 -18.44 13.12
C GLU A 49 -3.81 -17.07 12.60
N ILE A 50 -4.93 -17.01 11.90
CA ILE A 50 -5.51 -15.75 11.45
C ILE A 50 -6.25 -15.13 12.62
N GLN A 51 -5.75 -14.03 13.13
CA GLN A 51 -6.35 -13.33 14.26
C GLN A 51 -7.77 -12.84 13.96
N ASN A 52 -8.04 -12.41 12.73
CA ASN A 52 -9.33 -11.89 12.33
C ASN A 52 -9.91 -12.65 11.13
N LYS A 53 -10.58 -13.78 11.43
CA LYS A 53 -11.26 -14.60 10.42
C LYS A 53 -12.32 -13.82 9.63
N PHE A 54 -12.94 -12.80 10.28
CA PHE A 54 -13.95 -11.97 9.63
C PHE A 54 -13.41 -11.23 8.39
N LEU A 55 -12.21 -10.65 8.49
CA LEU A 55 -11.59 -9.96 7.35
C LEU A 55 -11.33 -10.92 6.17
N ILE A 56 -10.94 -12.16 6.44
CA ILE A 56 -10.73 -13.14 5.37
C ILE A 56 -12.05 -13.53 4.71
N TYR A 57 -13.10 -13.77 5.51
CA TYR A 57 -14.42 -14.05 4.94
C TYR A 57 -14.92 -12.88 4.08
N LEU A 58 -14.69 -11.65 4.52
CA LEU A 58 -15.03 -10.45 3.76
C LEU A 58 -14.27 -10.39 2.42
N LEU A 59 -12.95 -10.65 2.44
CA LEU A 59 -12.13 -10.68 1.21
C LEU A 59 -12.55 -11.81 0.26
N ILE A 60 -12.86 -12.99 0.78
CA ILE A 60 -13.35 -14.11 -0.02
C ILE A 60 -14.72 -13.76 -0.62
N THR A 61 -15.62 -13.18 0.16
CA THR A 61 -16.93 -12.73 -0.33
C THR A 61 -16.80 -11.70 -1.43
N LEU A 62 -15.90 -10.71 -1.25
CA LEU A 62 -15.58 -9.73 -2.28
C LEU A 62 -15.04 -10.41 -3.55
N TYR A 63 -14.16 -11.39 -3.41
CA TYR A 63 -13.61 -12.11 -4.54
C TYR A 63 -14.69 -12.86 -5.32
N VAL A 64 -15.56 -13.59 -4.62
CA VAL A 64 -16.70 -14.30 -5.22
C VAL A 64 -17.62 -13.30 -5.94
N TYR A 65 -17.92 -12.17 -5.32
CA TYR A 65 -18.70 -11.09 -5.92
C TYR A 65 -18.05 -10.53 -7.20
N LEU A 66 -16.74 -10.29 -7.20
CA LEU A 66 -16.01 -9.82 -8.39
C LEU A 66 -16.06 -10.83 -9.53
N ILE A 67 -15.91 -12.12 -9.24
CA ILE A 67 -16.06 -13.20 -10.23
C ILE A 67 -17.48 -13.25 -10.78
N PHE A 68 -18.50 -13.22 -9.90
CA PHE A 68 -19.90 -13.21 -10.30
C PHE A 68 -20.21 -11.99 -11.20
N ASN A 69 -19.74 -10.80 -10.81
CA ASN A 69 -19.94 -9.58 -11.59
C ASN A 69 -19.29 -9.66 -12.99
N SER A 70 -18.17 -10.39 -13.13
CA SER A 70 -17.52 -10.60 -14.43
C SER A 70 -18.41 -11.38 -15.40
N PHE A 71 -19.20 -12.35 -14.91
CA PHE A 71 -20.11 -13.12 -15.77
C PHE A 71 -21.27 -12.30 -16.33
N ILE A 72 -21.65 -11.21 -15.64
CA ILE A 72 -22.75 -10.32 -16.03
C ILE A 72 -22.24 -9.18 -16.90
N SER A 73 -20.93 -8.95 -16.94
CA SER A 73 -20.27 -7.86 -17.66
C SER A 73 -20.42 -8.05 -19.18
N ILE A 74 -20.54 -6.94 -19.92
CA ILE A 74 -20.60 -6.91 -21.38
C ILE A 74 -19.35 -7.57 -21.99
N ASP A 75 -18.17 -7.32 -21.38
CA ASP A 75 -16.91 -7.96 -21.76
C ASP A 75 -16.45 -8.95 -20.66
N TYR A 76 -17.12 -10.10 -20.64
CA TYR A 76 -16.90 -11.11 -19.62
C TYR A 76 -15.49 -11.70 -19.63
N LYS A 77 -14.83 -11.79 -20.79
CA LYS A 77 -13.49 -12.41 -20.91
C LYS A 77 -12.43 -11.55 -20.20
N GLU A 78 -12.35 -10.27 -20.49
CA GLU A 78 -11.41 -9.36 -19.83
C GLU A 78 -11.74 -9.22 -18.35
N GLY A 79 -13.01 -9.12 -17.99
CA GLY A 79 -13.49 -9.06 -16.62
C GLY A 79 -13.03 -10.27 -15.79
N ILE A 80 -13.19 -11.49 -16.32
CA ILE A 80 -12.80 -12.73 -15.62
C ILE A 80 -11.28 -12.77 -15.40
N TYR A 81 -10.45 -12.52 -16.44
CA TYR A 81 -9.00 -12.57 -16.28
C TYR A 81 -8.50 -11.58 -15.22
N ARG A 82 -9.01 -10.35 -15.24
CA ARG A 82 -8.65 -9.34 -14.25
C ARG A 82 -9.07 -9.73 -12.83
N ASN A 83 -10.30 -10.22 -12.68
CA ASN A 83 -10.85 -10.55 -11.36
C ASN A 83 -10.30 -11.86 -10.80
N LEU A 84 -9.98 -12.85 -11.63
CA LEU A 84 -9.22 -14.03 -11.19
C LEU A 84 -7.85 -13.64 -10.62
N GLY A 85 -7.18 -12.66 -11.24
CA GLY A 85 -5.92 -12.13 -10.75
C GLY A 85 -5.99 -11.49 -9.36
N PHE A 86 -7.17 -11.12 -8.87
CA PHE A 86 -7.35 -10.53 -7.54
C PHE A 86 -6.97 -11.48 -6.40
N ILE A 87 -6.99 -12.80 -6.63
CA ILE A 87 -6.62 -13.80 -5.62
C ILE A 87 -5.21 -13.55 -5.05
N ARG A 88 -4.29 -13.00 -5.85
CA ARG A 88 -2.95 -12.66 -5.39
C ARG A 88 -2.94 -11.66 -4.23
N PHE A 89 -3.90 -10.73 -4.20
CA PHE A 89 -4.02 -9.75 -3.12
C PHE A 89 -4.56 -10.38 -1.83
N ILE A 90 -5.43 -11.38 -1.95
CA ILE A 90 -5.88 -12.16 -0.78
C ILE A 90 -4.71 -12.94 -0.18
N ILE A 91 -3.92 -13.60 -1.03
CA ILE A 91 -2.72 -14.34 -0.59
C ILE A 91 -1.70 -13.37 0.01
N LEU A 92 -1.48 -12.20 -0.61
CA LEU A 92 -0.60 -11.16 -0.10
C LEU A 92 -1.07 -10.67 1.29
N PHE A 93 -2.37 -10.45 1.48
CA PHE A 93 -2.93 -10.06 2.77
C PHE A 93 -2.64 -11.11 3.85
N ILE A 94 -2.85 -12.39 3.53
CA ILE A 94 -2.55 -13.50 4.44
C ILE A 94 -1.03 -13.56 4.73
N ALA A 95 -0.19 -13.41 3.70
CA ALA A 95 1.26 -13.43 3.83
C ALA A 95 1.77 -12.29 4.73
N ILE A 96 1.26 -11.07 4.56
CA ILE A 96 1.62 -9.93 5.39
C ILE A 96 1.19 -10.17 6.84
N ASN A 97 -0.05 -10.63 7.09
CA ASN A 97 -0.52 -10.91 8.44
C ASN A 97 0.31 -12.00 9.13
N PHE A 98 0.64 -13.07 8.40
CA PHE A 98 1.49 -14.14 8.89
C PHE A 98 2.88 -13.61 9.26
N PHE A 99 3.44 -12.74 8.43
CA PHE A 99 4.75 -12.15 8.65
C PHE A 99 4.76 -11.23 9.87
N PHE A 100 3.73 -10.40 10.06
CA PHE A 100 3.57 -9.55 11.25
C PHE A 100 3.59 -10.36 12.54
N LYS A 101 2.99 -11.56 12.52
CA LYS A 101 2.96 -12.43 13.70
C LYS A 101 4.32 -13.03 14.05
N ILE A 102 5.12 -13.40 13.03
CA ILE A 102 6.40 -14.09 13.22
C ILE A 102 7.55 -13.11 13.42
N SER A 103 7.50 -11.97 12.77
CA SER A 103 8.60 -11.01 12.77
C SER A 103 8.55 -10.08 13.96
N LYS A 104 9.58 -10.13 14.78
CA LYS A 104 9.86 -9.12 15.83
C LYS A 104 10.37 -7.78 15.23
N ASN A 105 10.46 -7.68 13.91
CA ASN A 105 11.08 -6.54 13.20
C ASN A 105 10.06 -5.66 12.45
N GLU A 106 8.77 -5.76 12.76
CA GLU A 106 7.70 -4.96 12.13
C GLU A 106 7.98 -3.45 12.15
N ASN A 107 8.55 -2.95 13.24
CA ASN A 107 8.92 -1.55 13.37
C ASN A 107 9.93 -1.07 12.31
N LYS A 108 10.80 -1.95 11.80
CA LYS A 108 11.84 -1.56 10.84
C LYS A 108 11.24 -1.26 9.47
N PHE A 109 10.37 -2.13 8.95
CA PHE A 109 9.79 -1.89 7.63
C PHE A 109 8.72 -0.81 7.68
N LEU A 110 7.95 -0.67 8.76
CA LEU A 110 6.98 0.42 8.92
C LEU A 110 7.68 1.78 9.03
N ASN A 111 8.82 1.87 9.71
CA ASN A 111 9.64 3.07 9.70
C ASN A 111 10.15 3.38 8.27
N PHE A 112 10.58 2.36 7.53
CA PHE A 112 11.06 2.54 6.16
C PHE A 112 9.91 3.01 5.23
N TRP A 113 8.72 2.42 5.34
CA TRP A 113 7.53 2.88 4.62
C TRP A 113 7.21 4.34 4.95
N SER A 114 7.25 4.69 6.24
CA SER A 114 6.99 6.08 6.68
C SER A 114 7.96 7.08 6.02
N ILE A 115 9.24 6.73 5.91
CA ILE A 115 10.23 7.59 5.23
C ILE A 115 9.89 7.74 3.74
N ILE A 116 9.56 6.65 3.04
CA ILE A 116 9.21 6.71 1.61
C ILE A 116 7.98 7.57 1.39
N ILE A 117 6.94 7.38 2.20
CA ILE A 117 5.70 8.15 2.10
C ILE A 117 5.96 9.63 2.38
N LEU A 118 6.79 9.96 3.36
CA LEU A 118 7.19 11.36 3.61
C LEU A 118 7.92 11.98 2.42
N ILE A 119 8.77 11.21 1.73
CA ILE A 119 9.45 11.69 0.52
C ILE A 119 8.43 11.97 -0.59
N VAL A 120 7.46 11.07 -0.81
CA VAL A 120 6.39 11.27 -1.81
C VAL A 120 5.52 12.47 -1.46
N ILE A 121 5.17 12.65 -0.19
CA ILE A 121 4.40 13.81 0.27
C ILE A 121 5.17 15.11 0.02
N PHE A 122 6.45 15.14 0.39
CA PHE A 122 7.31 16.29 0.19
C PHE A 122 7.42 16.68 -1.29
N ASP A 123 7.65 15.68 -2.16
CA ASP A 123 7.69 15.86 -3.62
C ASP A 123 6.37 16.38 -4.19
N SER A 124 5.23 15.85 -3.70
CA SER A 124 3.90 16.33 -4.08
C SER A 124 3.64 17.79 -3.71
N PHE A 125 4.15 18.25 -2.55
CA PHE A 125 4.07 19.66 -2.18
C PHE A 125 4.97 20.55 -3.04
N ILE A 126 6.15 20.07 -3.45
CA ILE A 126 7.02 20.78 -4.39
C ILE A 126 6.30 20.94 -5.72
N GLU A 127 5.76 19.87 -6.29
CA GLU A 127 5.01 19.91 -7.55
C GLU A 127 3.82 20.86 -7.46
N PHE A 128 3.07 20.82 -6.36
CA PHE A 128 1.97 21.75 -6.14
C PHE A 128 2.40 23.23 -6.12
N GLY A 129 3.57 23.53 -5.53
CA GLY A 129 4.06 24.91 -5.42
C GLY A 129 4.79 25.43 -6.64
N PHE A 130 5.50 24.57 -7.38
CA PHE A 130 6.40 24.94 -8.48
C PHE A 130 5.92 24.47 -9.86
N GLY A 131 4.84 23.65 -9.94
CA GLY A 131 4.32 23.07 -11.18
C GLY A 131 5.12 21.86 -11.68
N THR A 132 6.29 21.57 -11.09
CA THR A 132 7.11 20.40 -11.43
C THR A 132 7.66 19.76 -10.16
N ASN A 133 7.78 18.43 -10.19
CA ASN A 133 8.35 17.66 -9.09
C ASN A 133 9.90 17.67 -9.12
N LEU A 134 10.53 17.01 -8.15
CA LEU A 134 12.00 16.92 -8.04
C LEU A 134 12.68 16.27 -9.26
N LEU A 135 11.97 15.45 -10.02
CA LEU A 135 12.47 14.78 -11.23
C LEU A 135 12.10 15.53 -12.53
N GLY A 136 11.40 16.67 -12.43
CA GLY A 136 10.97 17.46 -13.57
C GLY A 136 9.68 16.95 -14.23
N TYR A 137 8.91 16.06 -13.57
CA TYR A 137 7.57 15.67 -14.01
C TYR A 137 6.54 16.67 -13.46
N GLY A 138 5.42 16.85 -14.14
CA GLY A 138 4.30 17.71 -13.70
C GLY A 138 3.46 18.18 -14.87
N ASP A 139 2.78 19.23 -14.70
CA ASP A 139 1.72 19.98 -15.33
C ASP A 139 1.40 19.84 -16.84
N ASP A 140 2.31 19.33 -17.66
CA ASP A 140 2.13 19.31 -19.13
C ASP A 140 1.08 18.29 -19.60
N ILE A 141 0.75 17.26 -18.79
CA ILE A 141 -0.10 16.14 -19.21
C ILE A 141 -1.47 16.18 -18.53
N TYR A 142 -1.51 16.53 -17.25
CA TYR A 142 -2.74 16.51 -16.46
C TYR A 142 -2.96 17.86 -15.76
N VAL A 143 -3.80 18.68 -16.35
CA VAL A 143 -4.22 19.95 -15.74
C VAL A 143 -4.83 19.70 -14.36
N ASP A 144 -4.31 20.37 -13.32
CA ASP A 144 -4.77 20.29 -11.93
C ASP A 144 -4.58 18.95 -11.23
N ARG A 145 -3.63 18.08 -11.66
CA ARG A 145 -3.33 16.82 -10.97
C ARG A 145 -1.84 16.68 -10.69
N ILE A 146 -1.53 16.28 -9.48
CA ILE A 146 -0.16 15.97 -9.06
C ILE A 146 0.18 14.54 -9.43
N VAL A 147 1.31 14.35 -10.07
CA VAL A 147 1.83 13.04 -10.50
C VAL A 147 3.01 12.56 -9.64
N SER A 148 3.75 13.49 -9.00
CA SER A 148 4.93 13.18 -8.19
C SER A 148 5.88 12.22 -8.91
N PHE A 149 6.39 11.19 -8.25
CA PHE A 149 7.29 10.20 -8.86
C PHE A 149 6.61 9.19 -9.81
N PHE A 150 5.29 9.25 -9.98
CA PHE A 150 4.53 8.30 -10.82
C PHE A 150 4.52 8.65 -12.31
N LYS A 151 5.27 9.68 -12.72
CA LYS A 151 5.40 10.13 -14.12
C LYS A 151 4.04 10.52 -14.71
N ASP A 152 3.54 9.67 -15.62
CA ASP A 152 2.33 9.93 -16.40
C ASP A 152 1.05 9.39 -15.73
N GLU A 153 1.16 8.80 -14.53
CA GLU A 153 0.02 8.21 -13.85
C GLU A 153 -0.40 9.06 -12.64
N PRO A 154 -1.57 9.73 -12.66
CA PRO A 154 -2.04 10.53 -11.53
C PRO A 154 -2.67 9.65 -10.44
N ILE A 155 -1.89 8.73 -9.86
CA ILE A 155 -2.32 7.77 -8.85
C ILE A 155 -1.79 8.07 -7.45
N VAL A 156 -1.18 9.23 -7.27
CA VAL A 156 -0.55 9.65 -5.99
C VAL A 156 -1.54 9.62 -4.84
N GLY A 157 -2.75 10.14 -5.03
CA GLY A 157 -3.77 10.18 -4.00
C GLY A 157 -4.21 8.77 -3.58
N ALA A 158 -4.41 7.85 -4.53
CA ALA A 158 -4.74 6.45 -4.23
C ALA A 158 -3.61 5.74 -3.48
N TYR A 159 -2.36 5.98 -3.89
CA TYR A 159 -1.18 5.47 -3.22
C TYR A 159 -1.07 5.97 -1.79
N LEU A 160 -1.17 7.28 -1.58
CA LEU A 160 -1.13 7.88 -0.25
C LEU A 160 -2.28 7.39 0.62
N LEU A 161 -3.50 7.29 0.08
CA LEU A 161 -4.65 6.79 0.83
C LEU A 161 -4.39 5.38 1.37
N GLY A 162 -3.88 4.47 0.54
CA GLY A 162 -3.59 3.09 0.93
C GLY A 162 -2.54 2.97 2.02
N PHE A 163 -1.41 3.66 1.88
CA PHE A 163 -0.31 3.57 2.85
C PHE A 163 -0.53 4.41 4.11
N ASN A 164 -1.21 5.55 4.00
CA ASN A 164 -1.46 6.43 5.14
C ASN A 164 -2.23 5.73 6.25
N PHE A 165 -3.25 4.92 5.92
CA PHE A 165 -3.99 4.18 6.94
C PHE A 165 -3.09 3.24 7.74
N VAL A 166 -2.15 2.56 7.08
CA VAL A 166 -1.21 1.66 7.74
C VAL A 166 -0.25 2.44 8.64
N ILE A 167 0.30 3.54 8.12
CA ILE A 167 1.26 4.38 8.86
C ILE A 167 0.58 5.08 10.03
N ILE A 168 -0.63 5.60 9.84
CA ILE A 168 -1.42 6.23 10.91
C ILE A 168 -1.69 5.22 12.02
N GLY A 169 -2.14 4.00 11.66
CA GLY A 169 -2.36 2.92 12.63
C GLY A 169 -1.10 2.62 13.44
N TYR A 170 0.03 2.48 12.77
CA TYR A 170 1.33 2.24 13.41
C TYR A 170 1.77 3.38 14.33
N LEU A 171 1.70 4.63 13.87
CA LEU A 171 2.08 5.79 14.66
C LEU A 171 1.14 5.98 15.85
N PHE A 172 -0.17 5.73 15.64
CA PHE A 172 -1.15 5.82 16.72
C PHE A 172 -0.88 4.77 17.80
N GLU A 173 -0.65 3.52 17.45
CA GLU A 173 -0.33 2.46 18.40
C GLU A 173 0.93 2.79 19.20
N ARG A 174 1.96 3.31 18.52
CA ARG A 174 3.25 3.63 19.15
C ARG A 174 3.19 4.84 20.09
N PHE A 175 2.44 5.88 19.74
CA PHE A 175 2.49 7.18 20.42
C PHE A 175 1.21 7.54 21.18
N TYR A 176 0.15 6.74 21.09
CA TYR A 176 -1.12 7.04 21.77
C TYR A 176 -1.00 7.17 23.29
N LYS A 177 -0.13 6.38 23.92
CA LYS A 177 0.12 6.37 25.37
C LYS A 177 1.11 7.45 25.84
N GLU A 178 1.71 8.18 24.89
CA GLU A 178 2.75 9.17 25.14
C GLU A 178 2.18 10.55 25.52
N ASN A 179 3.09 11.51 25.73
CA ASN A 179 2.80 12.87 26.16
C ASN A 179 1.91 13.64 25.16
N LEU A 180 1.21 14.69 25.68
CA LEU A 180 0.34 15.56 24.89
C LEU A 180 1.04 16.15 23.65
N LYS A 181 2.33 16.49 23.75
CA LYS A 181 3.13 17.01 22.62
C LYS A 181 3.21 16.04 21.45
N LEU A 182 3.37 14.73 21.73
CA LEU A 182 3.41 13.69 20.71
C LEU A 182 2.04 13.45 20.08
N LYS A 183 0.97 13.55 20.84
CA LYS A 183 -0.41 13.48 20.32
C LYS A 183 -0.71 14.65 19.38
N LEU A 184 -0.26 15.87 19.73
CA LEU A 184 -0.38 17.03 18.85
C LEU A 184 0.45 16.87 17.56
N ALA A 185 1.66 16.32 17.66
CA ALA A 185 2.48 16.01 16.48
C ALA A 185 1.82 14.97 15.57
N LEU A 186 1.20 13.92 16.14
CA LEU A 186 0.42 12.96 15.37
C LEU A 186 -0.76 13.62 14.64
N PHE A 187 -1.49 14.49 15.34
CA PHE A 187 -2.61 15.20 14.72
C PHE A 187 -2.13 16.10 13.57
N LEU A 188 -0.99 16.75 13.72
CA LEU A 188 -0.39 17.57 12.69
C LEU A 188 0.06 16.72 11.46
N ILE A 189 0.66 15.56 11.70
CA ILE A 189 1.00 14.61 10.64
C ILE A 189 -0.26 14.16 9.90
N LEU A 190 -1.32 13.79 10.61
CA LEU A 190 -2.61 13.44 10.02
C LEU A 190 -3.15 14.56 9.13
N PHE A 191 -3.09 15.80 9.59
CA PHE A 191 -3.56 16.96 8.84
C PHE A 191 -2.75 17.16 7.55
N ILE A 192 -1.43 16.99 7.60
CA ILE A 192 -0.55 17.06 6.43
C ILE A 192 -0.87 15.94 5.44
N LEU A 193 -1.07 14.71 5.92
CA LEU A 193 -1.41 13.55 5.07
C LEU A 193 -2.75 13.75 4.35
N VAL A 194 -3.77 14.20 5.05
CA VAL A 194 -5.08 14.49 4.46
C VAL A 194 -4.98 15.67 3.48
N GLY A 195 -4.28 16.73 3.88
CA GLY A 195 -4.03 17.88 3.02
C GLY A 195 -3.33 17.48 1.71
N CYS A 196 -2.33 16.60 1.77
CA CYS A 196 -1.64 16.09 0.60
C CYS A 196 -2.59 15.31 -0.33
N ILE A 197 -3.46 14.46 0.19
CA ILE A 197 -4.47 13.74 -0.62
C ILE A 197 -5.40 14.73 -1.33
N LEU A 198 -5.82 15.80 -0.65
CA LEU A 198 -6.71 16.81 -1.24
C LEU A 198 -6.04 17.58 -2.37
N ILE A 199 -4.77 17.96 -2.23
CA ILE A 199 -4.03 18.70 -3.26
C ILE A 199 -3.69 17.86 -4.50
N THR A 200 -3.70 16.51 -4.41
CA THR A 200 -3.44 15.64 -5.57
C THR A 200 -4.49 15.75 -6.68
N GLY A 201 -5.62 16.44 -6.42
CA GLY A 201 -6.69 16.61 -7.41
C GLY A 201 -7.48 15.34 -7.72
N GLU A 202 -7.19 14.24 -7.06
CA GLU A 202 -7.95 12.99 -7.19
C GLU A 202 -9.27 13.07 -6.42
N ARG A 203 -10.30 13.67 -7.04
CA ARG A 203 -11.62 13.91 -6.43
C ARG A 203 -12.26 12.66 -5.82
N SER A 204 -12.04 11.50 -6.42
CA SER A 204 -12.54 10.21 -5.90
C SER A 204 -11.93 9.81 -4.55
N ASN A 205 -10.72 10.28 -4.23
CA ASN A 205 -10.01 9.94 -3.01
C ASN A 205 -10.14 11.03 -1.93
N GLY A 206 -10.40 12.28 -2.33
CA GLY A 206 -10.59 13.41 -1.40
C GLY A 206 -11.94 13.41 -0.69
N ILE A 207 -12.94 12.67 -1.22
CA ILE A 207 -14.32 12.64 -0.69
C ILE A 207 -14.60 11.36 0.11
N LYS A 208 -13.71 10.39 0.09
CA LYS A 208 -13.82 9.14 0.87
C LYS A 208 -13.24 9.30 2.26
#